data_277dc57b65bb505165877bb0520a0af9
#
_entry.id   277dc57b65bb505165877bb0520a0af9
#
_cell.length_a   1.000
_cell.length_b   1.000
_cell.length_c   1.000
_cell.angle_alpha   90.00
_cell.angle_beta   90.00
_cell.angle_gamma   90.00
#
_symmetry.space_group_name_H-M   'P 1'
#
loop_
_entity.id
_entity.type
_entity.pdbx_description
1 polymer ?
#
loop_
_entity_poly.entity_id
_entity_poly.type
_entity_poly.pdbx_seq_one_letter_code
_entity_poly.pdbx_strand_id
1 'polypeptide(L)'
;YLVERLSKIDKKHAAYYKENGKEYLAKINKIQKIADSIDGAKQKPVYVSEPVFDYALNATHFKIGDKAFEEAIENETDPSAKIIHQMNQTINNRGISFFVKNSQVSSSTVNNFVKRAKSKNIPILQVRETIPNNTSYIKWMTENYQNLANINKKLD
;
A
#
# COMPACT_ATOMS: atom_id res chain seq x y z
N TYR A 1 14.82 -20.79 -0.70
CA TYR A 1 14.37 -21.80 0.27
C TYR A 1 13.36 -22.78 -0.36
N LEU A 2 12.17 -22.35 -0.86
CA LEU A 2 11.14 -23.25 -1.38
C LEU A 2 11.66 -24.12 -2.55
N VAL A 3 12.32 -23.50 -3.53
CA VAL A 3 12.93 -24.19 -4.68
C VAL A 3 13.93 -25.26 -4.24
N GLU A 4 14.78 -24.95 -3.27
CA GLU A 4 15.76 -25.90 -2.74
C GLU A 4 15.09 -27.10 -2.04
N ARG A 5 14.05 -26.82 -1.24
CA ARG A 5 13.31 -27.89 -0.54
C ARG A 5 12.62 -28.81 -1.53
N LEU A 6 11.89 -28.25 -2.50
CA LEU A 6 11.22 -29.03 -3.55
C LEU A 6 12.23 -29.84 -4.37
N SER A 7 13.35 -29.23 -4.76
CA SER A 7 14.41 -29.93 -5.52
C SER A 7 15.06 -31.09 -4.75
N LYS A 8 15.09 -31.03 -3.41
CA LYS A 8 15.59 -32.15 -2.57
C LYS A 8 14.58 -33.27 -2.43
N ILE A 9 13.30 -32.95 -2.29
CA ILE A 9 12.21 -33.92 -2.11
C ILE A 9 11.91 -34.63 -3.43
N ASP A 10 11.83 -33.88 -4.52
CA ASP A 10 11.54 -34.36 -5.87
C ASP A 10 12.71 -34.05 -6.81
N LYS A 11 13.74 -34.89 -6.71
CA LYS A 11 14.98 -34.77 -7.50
C LYS A 11 14.73 -34.87 -9.01
N LYS A 12 13.72 -35.63 -9.41
CA LYS A 12 13.38 -35.83 -10.84
C LYS A 12 12.97 -34.51 -11.50
N HIS A 13 12.28 -33.63 -10.78
CA HIS A 13 11.80 -32.35 -11.30
C HIS A 13 12.60 -31.13 -10.77
N ALA A 14 13.79 -31.34 -10.22
CA ALA A 14 14.61 -30.29 -9.64
C ALA A 14 14.94 -29.15 -10.63
N ALA A 15 15.20 -29.46 -11.92
CA ALA A 15 15.45 -28.46 -12.95
C ALA A 15 14.20 -27.58 -13.21
N TYR A 16 13.03 -28.17 -13.25
CA TYR A 16 11.75 -27.48 -13.41
C TYR A 16 11.49 -26.47 -12.26
N TYR A 17 11.70 -26.90 -11.01
CA TYR A 17 11.54 -25.99 -9.86
C TYR A 17 12.52 -24.83 -9.89
N LYS A 18 13.76 -25.06 -10.29
CA LYS A 18 14.79 -24.01 -10.39
C LYS A 18 14.43 -22.97 -11.47
N GLU A 19 13.99 -23.42 -12.65
CA GLU A 19 13.63 -22.52 -13.73
C GLU A 19 12.39 -21.68 -13.39
N ASN A 20 11.34 -22.32 -12.88
CA ASN A 20 10.13 -21.59 -12.42
C ASN A 20 10.46 -20.58 -11.31
N GLY A 21 11.32 -20.95 -10.37
CA GLY A 21 11.78 -20.04 -9.32
C GLY A 21 12.54 -18.83 -9.86
N LYS A 22 13.42 -19.04 -10.82
CA LYS A 22 14.17 -17.99 -11.50
C LYS A 22 13.25 -17.03 -12.26
N GLU A 23 12.29 -17.56 -13.04
CA GLU A 23 11.30 -16.73 -13.74
C GLU A 23 10.43 -15.92 -12.78
N TYR A 24 9.99 -16.54 -11.68
CA TYR A 24 9.18 -15.85 -10.67
C TYR A 24 9.95 -14.72 -9.99
N LEU A 25 11.21 -14.97 -9.60
CA LEU A 25 12.09 -13.94 -9.04
C LEU A 25 12.35 -12.80 -10.01
N ALA A 26 12.49 -13.09 -11.32
CA ALA A 26 12.63 -12.05 -12.33
C ALA A 26 11.38 -11.13 -12.39
N LYS A 27 10.17 -11.67 -12.17
CA LYS A 27 8.94 -10.89 -12.10
C LYS A 27 8.90 -10.04 -10.81
N ILE A 28 9.29 -10.59 -9.65
CA ILE A 28 9.44 -9.84 -8.39
C ILE A 28 10.44 -8.69 -8.55
N ASN A 29 11.59 -8.94 -9.18
CA ASN A 29 12.60 -7.89 -9.40
C ASN A 29 12.10 -6.74 -10.27
N LYS A 30 11.12 -6.97 -11.16
CA LYS A 30 10.48 -5.87 -11.90
C LYS A 30 9.62 -5.01 -10.97
N ILE A 31 8.91 -5.60 -10.01
CA ILE A 31 8.15 -4.85 -9.00
C ILE A 31 9.11 -4.04 -8.13
N GLN A 32 10.22 -4.65 -7.71
CA GLN A 32 11.24 -3.95 -6.92
C GLN A 32 11.76 -2.71 -7.65
N LYS A 33 12.05 -2.79 -8.96
CA LYS A 33 12.49 -1.63 -9.76
C LYS A 33 11.45 -0.50 -9.79
N ILE A 34 10.16 -0.83 -9.78
CA ILE A 34 9.11 0.19 -9.66
C ILE A 34 9.17 0.84 -8.27
N ALA A 35 9.27 0.03 -7.22
CA ALA A 35 9.39 0.54 -5.85
C ALA A 35 10.64 1.44 -5.69
N ASP A 36 11.79 1.02 -6.20
CA ASP A 36 13.05 1.77 -6.15
C ASP A 36 13.00 3.11 -6.90
N SER A 37 12.04 3.28 -7.82
CA SER A 37 11.82 4.54 -8.52
C SER A 37 10.95 5.55 -7.77
N ILE A 38 10.44 5.18 -6.60
CA ILE A 38 9.56 5.99 -5.77
C ILE A 38 10.35 6.50 -4.57
N ASP A 39 10.34 7.81 -4.32
CA ASP A 39 10.92 8.38 -3.10
C ASP A 39 9.96 9.38 -2.44
N GLY A 40 9.39 8.95 -1.33
CA GLY A 40 8.50 9.76 -0.49
C GLY A 40 9.19 10.56 0.61
N ALA A 41 10.53 10.49 0.72
CA ALA A 41 11.27 11.05 1.87
C ALA A 41 11.05 12.56 2.09
N LYS A 42 10.84 13.32 1.01
CA LYS A 42 10.61 14.77 1.04
C LYS A 42 9.14 15.15 0.98
N GLN A 43 8.26 14.17 0.83
CA GLN A 43 6.84 14.41 0.71
C GLN A 43 6.19 14.64 2.09
N LYS A 44 5.01 15.30 2.09
CA LYS A 44 4.17 15.39 3.28
C LYS A 44 3.78 13.97 3.74
N PRO A 45 3.42 13.78 5.03
CA PRO A 45 2.95 12.48 5.47
C PRO A 45 1.73 12.01 4.67
N VAL A 46 1.49 10.73 4.68
CA VAL A 46 0.30 10.11 4.12
C VAL A 46 -0.65 9.69 5.25
N TYR A 47 -1.93 9.64 4.98
CA TYR A 47 -2.90 9.03 5.87
C TYR A 47 -3.37 7.70 5.31
N VAL A 48 -3.63 6.75 6.19
CA VAL A 48 -4.08 5.39 5.84
C VAL A 48 -5.38 5.06 6.57
N SER A 49 -6.23 4.25 5.96
CA SER A 49 -7.43 3.77 6.64
C SER A 49 -7.13 2.62 7.61
N GLU A 50 -6.10 1.83 7.29
CA GLU A 50 -5.66 0.62 8.00
C GLU A 50 -4.26 0.23 7.56
N PRO A 51 -3.49 -0.57 8.34
CA PRO A 51 -2.09 -0.89 8.07
C PRO A 51 -1.88 -1.94 6.96
N VAL A 52 -2.68 -1.91 5.90
CA VAL A 52 -2.62 -2.91 4.80
C VAL A 52 -1.52 -2.64 3.77
N PHE A 53 -0.94 -1.42 3.76
CA PHE A 53 0.06 -1.03 2.77
C PHE A 53 1.33 -0.41 3.38
N ASP A 54 1.49 -0.46 4.66
CA ASP A 54 2.55 0.19 5.46
C ASP A 54 3.95 -0.23 5.04
N TYR A 55 4.16 -1.53 4.81
CA TYR A 55 5.46 -2.02 4.34
C TYR A 55 5.87 -1.40 3.00
N ALA A 56 4.93 -1.20 2.09
CA ALA A 56 5.20 -0.56 0.81
C ALA A 56 5.47 0.94 0.96
N LEU A 57 4.71 1.64 1.83
CA LEU A 57 4.93 3.05 2.15
C LEU A 57 6.30 3.25 2.79
N ASN A 58 6.65 2.43 3.78
CA ASN A 58 7.96 2.49 4.44
C ASN A 58 9.11 2.18 3.47
N ALA A 59 8.96 1.15 2.62
CA ALA A 59 9.96 0.79 1.60
C ALA A 59 10.17 1.88 0.55
N THR A 60 9.19 2.77 0.35
CA THR A 60 9.25 3.92 -0.56
C THR A 60 9.41 5.26 0.17
N HIS A 61 9.81 5.22 1.43
CA HIS A 61 10.15 6.35 2.31
C HIS A 61 9.01 7.33 2.63
N PHE A 62 7.75 6.95 2.40
CA PHE A 62 6.62 7.76 2.87
C PHE A 62 6.42 7.61 4.39
N LYS A 63 6.13 8.73 5.05
CA LYS A 63 5.81 8.76 6.48
C LYS A 63 4.31 8.65 6.68
N ILE A 64 3.87 7.73 7.54
CA ILE A 64 2.47 7.61 7.96
C ILE A 64 2.21 8.61 9.07
N GLY A 65 1.21 9.46 8.92
CA GLY A 65 0.95 10.60 9.81
C GLY A 65 -0.21 10.41 10.77
N ASP A 66 -0.94 9.29 10.70
CA ASP A 66 -2.17 9.05 11.45
C ASP A 66 -2.22 7.69 12.16
N LYS A 67 -1.08 7.20 12.62
CA LYS A 67 -0.96 5.86 13.25
C LYS A 67 -2.00 5.58 14.33
N ALA A 68 -2.30 6.54 15.18
CA ALA A 68 -3.30 6.37 16.23
C ALA A 68 -4.73 6.18 15.68
N PHE A 69 -5.03 6.74 14.49
CA PHE A 69 -6.30 6.50 13.80
C PHE A 69 -6.32 5.10 13.18
N GLU A 70 -5.27 4.76 12.46
CA GLU A 70 -5.06 3.47 11.83
C GLU A 70 -5.22 2.32 12.83
N GLU A 71 -4.51 2.40 13.98
CA GLU A 71 -4.60 1.44 15.08
C GLU A 71 -6.00 1.33 15.68
N ALA A 72 -6.73 2.45 15.80
CA ALA A 72 -8.10 2.41 16.30
C ALA A 72 -9.04 1.67 15.34
N ILE A 73 -8.91 1.93 14.03
CA ILE A 73 -9.74 1.24 13.03
C ILE A 73 -9.40 -0.25 12.98
N GLU A 74 -8.12 -0.63 13.00
CA GLU A 74 -7.68 -2.04 13.00
C GLU A 74 -8.20 -2.80 14.22
N ASN A 75 -8.22 -2.15 15.40
CA ASN A 75 -8.72 -2.73 16.64
C ASN A 75 -10.26 -2.65 16.80
N GLU A 76 -10.97 -2.25 15.73
CA GLU A 76 -12.43 -2.06 15.74
C GLU A 76 -12.91 -1.11 16.86
N THR A 77 -12.09 -0.12 17.23
CA THR A 77 -12.41 0.90 18.22
C THR A 77 -12.70 2.23 17.56
N ASP A 78 -13.51 3.07 18.23
CA ASP A 78 -13.79 4.41 17.72
C ASP A 78 -12.60 5.35 17.96
N PRO A 79 -12.04 5.99 16.91
CA PRO A 79 -11.04 7.02 17.08
C PRO A 79 -11.57 8.19 17.89
N SER A 80 -10.75 8.75 18.78
CA SER A 80 -11.17 9.87 19.61
C SER A 80 -11.57 11.11 18.78
N ALA A 81 -12.49 11.92 19.30
CA ALA A 81 -12.91 13.17 18.64
C ALA A 81 -11.72 14.12 18.36
N LYS A 82 -10.69 14.09 19.20
CA LYS A 82 -9.46 14.85 19.00
C LYS A 82 -8.70 14.40 17.76
N ILE A 83 -8.52 13.10 17.57
CA ILE A 83 -7.87 12.51 16.38
C ILE A 83 -8.64 12.90 15.14
N ILE A 84 -9.97 12.69 15.12
CA ILE A 84 -10.85 13.06 14.00
C ILE A 84 -10.74 14.54 13.66
N HIS A 85 -10.74 15.42 14.67
CA HIS A 85 -10.61 16.86 14.46
C HIS A 85 -9.26 17.24 13.83
N GLN A 86 -8.16 16.70 14.36
CA GLN A 86 -6.80 16.95 13.86
C GLN A 86 -6.65 16.48 12.41
N MET A 87 -7.13 15.28 12.09
CA MET A 87 -7.08 14.75 10.72
C MET A 87 -7.88 15.63 9.76
N ASN A 88 -9.09 16.06 10.16
CA ASN A 88 -9.89 16.99 9.37
C ASN A 88 -9.18 18.31 9.10
N GLN A 89 -8.55 18.91 10.10
CA GLN A 89 -7.77 20.15 9.94
C GLN A 89 -6.60 19.94 8.97
N THR A 90 -5.84 18.85 9.15
CA THR A 90 -4.69 18.53 8.30
C THR A 90 -5.12 18.33 6.83
N ILE A 91 -6.20 17.60 6.58
CA ILE A 91 -6.74 17.42 5.21
C ILE A 91 -7.22 18.75 4.63
N ASN A 92 -7.95 19.57 5.42
CA ASN A 92 -8.43 20.88 4.95
C ASN A 92 -7.29 21.80 4.52
N ASN A 93 -6.15 21.74 5.21
CA ASN A 93 -4.94 22.51 4.94
C ASN A 93 -4.01 21.86 3.91
N ARG A 94 -4.46 20.78 3.25
CA ARG A 94 -3.62 19.96 2.34
C ARG A 94 -2.30 19.56 2.97
N GLY A 95 -2.35 19.15 4.25
CA GLY A 95 -1.18 18.76 5.06
C GLY A 95 -0.72 17.32 4.83
N ILE A 96 -1.37 16.57 3.94
CA ILE A 96 -0.98 15.22 3.53
C ILE A 96 -0.73 15.14 2.02
N SER A 97 0.12 14.20 1.59
CA SER A 97 0.41 13.96 0.17
C SER A 97 -0.73 13.20 -0.52
N PHE A 98 -1.23 12.15 0.09
CA PHE A 98 -2.37 11.37 -0.37
C PHE A 98 -2.99 10.58 0.79
N PHE A 99 -4.17 9.99 0.53
CA PHE A 99 -4.85 9.10 1.47
C PHE A 99 -4.88 7.67 0.90
N VAL A 100 -4.45 6.69 1.69
CA VAL A 100 -4.51 5.26 1.33
C VAL A 100 -5.79 4.67 1.89
N LYS A 101 -6.63 4.13 1.01
CA LYS A 101 -7.90 3.50 1.39
C LYS A 101 -7.88 2.01 1.12
N ASN A 102 -8.11 1.17 2.14
CA ASN A 102 -8.51 -0.22 1.93
C ASN A 102 -9.92 -0.25 1.30
N SER A 103 -10.03 -0.78 0.08
CA SER A 103 -11.30 -0.84 -0.64
C SER A 103 -12.24 -1.95 -0.16
N GLN A 104 -11.77 -2.82 0.74
CA GLN A 104 -12.55 -3.93 1.30
C GLN A 104 -13.27 -3.56 2.59
N VAL A 105 -12.89 -2.44 3.21
CA VAL A 105 -13.51 -1.96 4.44
C VAL A 105 -14.37 -0.73 4.16
N SER A 106 -15.56 -0.71 4.75
CA SER A 106 -16.48 0.41 4.69
C SER A 106 -16.74 0.95 6.10
N SER A 107 -16.18 2.13 6.36
CA SER A 107 -16.44 2.90 7.58
C SER A 107 -16.96 4.28 7.19
N SER A 108 -18.01 4.76 7.87
CA SER A 108 -18.55 6.12 7.66
C SER A 108 -17.46 7.19 7.89
N THR A 109 -16.64 7.00 8.90
CA THR A 109 -15.51 7.90 9.23
C THR A 109 -14.47 7.93 8.13
N VAL A 110 -14.00 6.77 7.64
CA VAL A 110 -13.05 6.66 6.52
C VAL A 110 -13.64 7.29 5.26
N ASN A 111 -14.91 7.00 4.93
CA ASN A 111 -15.57 7.56 3.76
C ASN A 111 -15.68 9.10 3.83
N ASN A 112 -15.89 9.68 5.02
CA ASN A 112 -15.91 11.13 5.23
C ASN A 112 -14.53 11.74 4.99
N PHE A 113 -13.43 11.13 5.47
CA PHE A 113 -12.07 11.59 5.19
C PHE A 113 -11.74 11.51 3.69
N VAL A 114 -12.08 10.40 3.03
CA VAL A 114 -11.89 10.24 1.58
C VAL A 114 -12.65 11.31 0.79
N LYS A 115 -13.92 11.57 1.15
CA LYS A 115 -14.73 12.63 0.52
C LYS A 115 -14.07 14.00 0.70
N ARG A 116 -13.60 14.30 1.90
CA ARG A 116 -12.90 15.55 2.22
C ARG A 116 -11.58 15.68 1.47
N ALA A 117 -10.76 14.63 1.44
CA ALA A 117 -9.51 14.62 0.69
C ALA A 117 -9.74 14.89 -0.80
N LYS A 118 -10.73 14.24 -1.41
CA LYS A 118 -11.13 14.50 -2.80
C LYS A 118 -11.56 15.95 -3.04
N SER A 119 -12.33 16.56 -2.13
CA SER A 119 -12.75 17.97 -2.24
C SER A 119 -11.58 18.96 -2.16
N LYS A 120 -10.44 18.53 -1.65
CA LYS A 120 -9.19 19.29 -1.58
C LYS A 120 -8.19 18.92 -2.67
N ASN A 121 -8.60 18.11 -3.66
CA ASN A 121 -7.74 17.56 -4.72
C ASN A 121 -6.54 16.75 -4.18
N ILE A 122 -6.70 16.11 -3.02
CA ILE A 122 -5.72 15.19 -2.46
C ILE A 122 -5.96 13.81 -3.11
N PRO A 123 -4.92 13.17 -3.68
CA PRO A 123 -5.06 11.86 -4.30
C PRO A 123 -5.51 10.78 -3.33
N ILE A 124 -6.22 9.78 -3.84
CA ILE A 124 -6.61 8.58 -3.09
C ILE A 124 -5.93 7.37 -3.72
N LEU A 125 -5.07 6.69 -2.97
CA LEU A 125 -4.52 5.39 -3.34
C LEU A 125 -5.46 4.31 -2.82
N GLN A 126 -6.11 3.58 -3.72
CA GLN A 126 -6.93 2.43 -3.33
C GLN A 126 -6.07 1.18 -3.30
N VAL A 127 -6.09 0.48 -2.18
CA VAL A 127 -5.40 -0.79 -1.97
C VAL A 127 -6.39 -1.86 -1.50
N ARG A 128 -5.95 -3.10 -1.44
CA ARG A 128 -6.69 -4.23 -0.92
C ARG A 128 -5.79 -5.06 -0.02
N GLU A 129 -6.36 -5.65 0.98
CA GLU A 129 -5.69 -6.60 1.86
C GLU A 129 -5.51 -7.97 1.18
N THR A 130 -6.51 -8.39 0.43
CA THR A 130 -6.51 -9.69 -0.26
C THR A 130 -6.46 -9.53 -1.77
N ILE A 131 -5.84 -10.52 -2.42
CA ILE A 131 -5.71 -10.56 -3.87
C ILE A 131 -7.09 -10.56 -4.56
N PRO A 132 -7.32 -9.72 -5.59
CA PRO A 132 -8.57 -9.74 -6.35
C PRO A 132 -8.79 -11.07 -7.09
N ASN A 133 -10.05 -11.48 -7.23
CA ASN A 133 -10.40 -12.65 -8.03
C ASN A 133 -9.83 -12.55 -9.47
N ASN A 134 -9.43 -13.67 -10.03
CA ASN A 134 -8.87 -13.78 -11.38
C ASN A 134 -7.62 -12.93 -11.64
N THR A 135 -6.86 -12.63 -10.57
CA THR A 135 -5.62 -11.86 -10.64
C THR A 135 -4.47 -12.66 -10.04
N SER A 136 -3.27 -12.60 -10.62
CA SER A 136 -2.08 -13.17 -10.02
C SER A 136 -1.46 -12.21 -9.00
N TYR A 137 -0.71 -12.75 -8.03
CA TYR A 137 0.04 -11.93 -7.07
C TYR A 137 0.97 -10.91 -7.75
N ILE A 138 1.68 -11.35 -8.78
CA ILE A 138 2.59 -10.47 -9.54
C ILE A 138 1.85 -9.30 -10.18
N LYS A 139 0.69 -9.57 -10.83
CA LYS A 139 -0.11 -8.52 -11.44
C LYS A 139 -0.63 -7.54 -10.40
N TRP A 140 -1.22 -8.06 -9.32
CA TRP A 140 -1.77 -7.25 -8.23
C TRP A 140 -0.72 -6.33 -7.58
N MET A 141 0.45 -6.88 -7.22
CA MET A 141 1.52 -6.09 -6.63
C MET A 141 2.13 -5.08 -7.62
N THR A 142 2.26 -5.47 -8.90
CA THR A 142 2.71 -4.53 -9.94
C THR A 142 1.76 -3.33 -10.04
N GLU A 143 0.45 -3.56 -10.09
CA GLU A 143 -0.56 -2.49 -10.16
C GLU A 143 -0.52 -1.59 -8.92
N ASN A 144 -0.37 -2.15 -7.72
CA ASN A 144 -0.26 -1.38 -6.48
C ASN A 144 0.93 -0.42 -6.52
N TYR A 145 2.13 -0.90 -6.88
CA TYR A 145 3.32 -0.06 -6.96
C TYR A 145 3.28 0.93 -8.14
N GLN A 146 2.68 0.57 -9.28
CA GLN A 146 2.45 1.50 -10.39
C GLN A 146 1.52 2.64 -10.00
N ASN A 147 0.44 2.33 -9.28
CA ASN A 147 -0.49 3.35 -8.79
C ASN A 147 0.20 4.31 -7.80
N LEU A 148 1.02 3.79 -6.89
CA LEU A 148 1.82 4.61 -5.98
C LEU A 148 2.82 5.49 -6.76
N ALA A 149 3.54 4.92 -7.73
CA ALA A 149 4.47 5.66 -8.58
C ALA A 149 3.78 6.78 -9.37
N ASN A 150 2.57 6.52 -9.89
CA ASN A 150 1.79 7.53 -10.60
C ASN A 150 1.32 8.67 -9.69
N ILE A 151 1.03 8.38 -8.42
CA ILE A 151 0.74 9.42 -7.43
C ILE A 151 2.02 10.20 -7.14
N ASN A 152 3.13 9.54 -6.83
CA ASN A 152 4.39 10.21 -6.51
C ASN A 152 4.81 11.21 -7.58
N LYS A 153 4.75 10.83 -8.87
CA LYS A 153 5.06 11.72 -10.02
C LYS A 153 4.18 12.97 -10.11
N LYS A 154 3.03 12.99 -9.46
CA LYS A 154 2.12 14.16 -9.44
C LYS A 154 2.34 15.05 -8.22
N LEU A 155 3.15 14.59 -7.27
CA LEU A 155 3.50 15.34 -6.06
C LEU A 155 4.74 16.22 -6.28
N ASP A 156 5.59 15.82 -7.24
CA ASP A 156 6.77 16.57 -7.70
C ASP A 156 6.35 17.70 -8.66
#